data_0f8b4778c159f008126121bbc99d62e7
#
_entry.id   0f8b4778c159f008126121bbc99d62e7
#
_cell.length_a   1.000
_cell.length_b   1.000
_cell.length_c   1.000
_cell.angle_alpha   90.00
_cell.angle_beta   90.00
_cell.angle_gamma   90.00
#
_symmetry.space_group_name_H-M   'P 1'
#
loop_
_entity.id
_entity.type
_entity.pdbx_description
1 polymer ?
#
loop_
_entity_poly.entity_id
_entity_poly.type
_entity_poly.pdbx_seq_one_letter_code
_entity_poly.pdbx_strand_id
1 'polypeptide(L)'
;MSTTSSPSPILELTGIVKTFPGVRALDEAGLRVYPGQVMALLGENGAGKSTLMKVLTGIYQADAGSVSYRGQLVHFKGPRDSQDQGISIIHQELNLLPELSIAANIFLGREPRTRFGNIDHKQLRERASTLLARLGVKHGPDTRLGDLSIGEQQMVEIAKALSFDASVIIMDEPTDALTDTETEQLFVVIRELRQQGCGIVYISHRLKEIFQICDSVTVLRDGKWIGEQAVSELDEDRIIEMMVGRRLEEQYPRLVRELGPVSLQVKDLAGPGVRGVSFSLRQGEILGFSGLMGSGRTELMKLIYGASPISSGAVEVDGKVLVPRTPADGLAAGIAYISEDRKGDGLVLELSVRENMSLCALGEFISHGKIDGKAERQAVSDYVRLFNIKTPSQDQLIKLLSGGNQQKVAIAKGLLTRPKVLILDEPTRGVDVGAKKEIYQLINQFKKEGMSIILVSSEMPEVLGMSDRILVMHEGRISAEFNTREANQEKLMAAAVGKQWQAEQEAAQ
;
A
#
# COMPACT_ATOMS: atom_id res chain seq x y z
N MET A 1 -10.61 20.74 42.46
CA MET A 1 -11.13 20.03 41.29
C MET A 1 -11.06 20.97 40.14
N SER A 2 -9.95 20.94 39.41
CA SER A 2 -9.79 21.73 38.16
C SER A 2 -10.51 20.98 37.05
N THR A 3 -11.62 21.51 36.59
CA THR A 3 -12.27 21.08 35.36
C THR A 3 -11.35 21.46 34.20
N THR A 4 -10.51 20.53 33.76
CA THR A 4 -9.85 20.65 32.47
C THR A 4 -10.92 20.58 31.40
N SER A 5 -11.37 21.76 30.93
CA SER A 5 -12.21 21.84 29.74
C SER A 5 -11.45 21.20 28.59
N SER A 6 -12.00 20.14 28.00
CA SER A 6 -11.46 19.58 26.75
C SER A 6 -11.28 20.71 25.73
N PRO A 7 -10.14 20.78 25.03
CA PRO A 7 -9.91 21.85 24.07
C PRO A 7 -11.02 21.84 23.02
N SER A 8 -11.55 23.01 22.69
CA SER A 8 -12.54 23.12 21.60
C SER A 8 -11.87 22.85 20.24
N PRO A 9 -12.51 22.11 19.34
CA PRO A 9 -11.94 21.83 18.03
C PRO A 9 -11.80 23.11 17.21
N ILE A 10 -10.68 23.27 16.51
CA ILE A 10 -10.47 24.36 15.54
C ILE A 10 -11.29 24.12 14.27
N LEU A 11 -11.51 22.85 13.93
CA LEU A 11 -12.29 22.40 12.78
C LEU A 11 -13.15 21.21 13.20
N GLU A 12 -14.44 21.24 12.88
CA GLU A 12 -15.38 20.17 13.17
C GLU A 12 -16.34 19.94 12.00
N LEU A 13 -16.42 18.68 11.55
CA LEU A 13 -17.39 18.21 10.58
C LEU A 13 -18.39 17.31 11.32
N THR A 14 -19.67 17.58 11.19
CA THR A 14 -20.72 16.83 11.90
C THR A 14 -21.82 16.41 10.96
N GLY A 15 -22.12 15.10 10.97
CA GLY A 15 -23.25 14.54 10.22
C GLY A 15 -23.14 14.72 8.70
N ILE A 16 -21.94 14.73 8.14
CA ILE A 16 -21.72 14.98 6.72
C ILE A 16 -22.28 13.83 5.89
N VAL A 17 -23.17 14.18 4.97
CA VAL A 17 -23.75 13.27 3.97
C VAL A 17 -23.32 13.72 2.59
N LYS A 18 -22.89 12.75 1.76
CA LYS A 18 -22.60 12.97 0.34
C LYS A 18 -23.00 11.77 -0.51
N THR A 19 -23.85 12.03 -1.50
CA THR A 19 -24.34 11.00 -2.42
C THR A 19 -23.89 11.31 -3.84
N PHE A 20 -23.45 10.31 -4.55
CA PHE A 20 -23.19 10.32 -5.99
C PHE A 20 -24.14 9.34 -6.69
N PRO A 21 -24.35 9.41 -8.02
CA PRO A 21 -25.20 8.47 -8.73
C PRO A 21 -24.86 7.02 -8.39
N GLY A 22 -25.80 6.33 -7.73
CA GLY A 22 -25.67 4.92 -7.33
C GLY A 22 -24.88 4.64 -6.04
N VAL A 23 -24.29 5.65 -5.37
CA VAL A 23 -23.46 5.44 -4.18
C VAL A 23 -23.62 6.57 -3.16
N ARG A 24 -23.90 6.22 -1.90
CA ARG A 24 -23.81 7.13 -0.76
C ARG A 24 -22.40 7.04 -0.18
N ALA A 25 -21.54 7.98 -0.57
CA ALA A 25 -20.11 7.97 -0.24
C ALA A 25 -19.82 8.43 1.20
N LEU A 26 -20.67 9.30 1.77
CA LEU A 26 -20.64 9.69 3.19
C LEU A 26 -22.05 9.59 3.76
N ASP A 27 -22.14 8.99 4.94
CA ASP A 27 -23.37 8.73 5.67
C ASP A 27 -23.18 9.09 7.15
N GLU A 28 -23.49 10.34 7.50
CA GLU A 28 -23.27 10.94 8.81
C GLU A 28 -21.80 10.91 9.27
N ALA A 29 -20.88 11.16 8.32
CA ALA A 29 -19.46 11.23 8.60
C ALA A 29 -19.11 12.45 9.47
N GLY A 30 -18.07 12.30 10.29
CA GLY A 30 -17.58 13.35 11.19
C GLY A 30 -16.06 13.35 11.29
N LEU A 31 -15.51 14.50 11.71
CA LEU A 31 -14.08 14.68 12.00
C LEU A 31 -13.92 15.87 12.93
N ARG A 32 -13.04 15.76 13.92
CA ARG A 32 -12.62 16.89 14.76
C ARG A 32 -11.13 17.09 14.68
N VAL A 33 -10.71 18.32 14.59
CA VAL A 33 -9.29 18.71 14.59
C VAL A 33 -9.06 19.73 15.69
N TYR A 34 -8.06 19.48 16.53
CA TYR A 34 -7.76 20.34 17.67
C TYR A 34 -6.47 21.12 17.42
N PRO A 35 -6.36 22.37 17.93
CA PRO A 35 -5.13 23.14 17.81
C PRO A 35 -3.94 22.43 18.44
N GLY A 36 -2.81 22.37 17.75
CA GLY A 36 -1.59 21.75 18.24
C GLY A 36 -1.68 20.23 18.43
N GLN A 37 -2.59 19.57 17.72
CA GLN A 37 -2.72 18.11 17.71
C GLN A 37 -2.66 17.55 16.30
N VAL A 38 -2.21 16.31 16.19
CA VAL A 38 -2.23 15.50 14.98
C VAL A 38 -3.34 14.47 15.09
N MET A 39 -4.39 14.64 14.30
CA MET A 39 -5.52 13.73 14.18
C MET A 39 -5.29 12.78 13.01
N ALA A 40 -5.20 11.48 13.27
CA ALA A 40 -5.21 10.48 12.21
C ALA A 40 -6.62 10.25 11.68
N LEU A 41 -6.80 10.32 10.35
CA LEU A 41 -8.05 9.90 9.72
C LEU A 41 -7.84 8.56 9.03
N LEU A 42 -8.38 7.50 9.62
CA LEU A 42 -8.21 6.12 9.17
C LEU A 42 -9.49 5.54 8.58
N GLY A 43 -9.35 4.47 7.84
CA GLY A 43 -10.43 3.74 7.20
C GLY A 43 -9.94 3.02 5.95
N GLU A 44 -10.67 2.01 5.49
CA GLU A 44 -10.35 1.27 4.27
C GLU A 44 -10.44 2.16 3.02
N ASN A 45 -9.90 1.67 1.88
CA ASN A 45 -10.12 2.31 0.60
C ASN A 45 -11.62 2.29 0.26
N GLY A 46 -12.16 3.46 -0.09
CA GLY A 46 -13.61 3.61 -0.27
C GLY A 46 -14.39 3.95 1.00
N ALA A 47 -13.75 4.02 2.19
CA ALA A 47 -14.41 4.42 3.43
C ALA A 47 -14.90 5.88 3.47
N GLY A 48 -14.60 6.68 2.43
CA GLY A 48 -15.07 8.07 2.31
C GLY A 48 -14.04 9.12 2.70
N LYS A 49 -12.80 8.77 3.12
CA LYS A 49 -11.76 9.72 3.56
C LYS A 49 -11.53 10.87 2.56
N SER A 50 -11.17 10.55 1.32
CA SER A 50 -10.91 11.56 0.30
C SER A 50 -12.16 12.35 -0.07
N THR A 51 -13.36 11.74 0.01
CA THR A 51 -14.62 12.46 -0.19
C THR A 51 -14.87 13.46 0.94
N LEU A 52 -14.61 13.08 2.20
CA LEU A 52 -14.72 13.96 3.35
C LEU A 52 -13.75 15.15 3.23
N MET A 53 -12.50 14.92 2.80
CA MET A 53 -11.52 15.99 2.55
C MET A 53 -11.95 16.91 1.39
N LYS A 54 -12.54 16.37 0.34
CA LYS A 54 -13.08 17.18 -0.77
C LYS A 54 -14.32 18.00 -0.36
N VAL A 55 -15.12 17.54 0.58
CA VAL A 55 -16.20 18.32 1.20
C VAL A 55 -15.61 19.43 2.05
N LEU A 56 -14.63 19.11 2.91
CA LEU A 56 -13.95 20.07 3.75
C LEU A 56 -13.29 21.21 2.96
N THR A 57 -12.67 20.89 1.83
CA THR A 57 -12.01 21.92 0.98
C THR A 57 -12.95 22.60 0.00
N GLY A 58 -14.25 22.30 0.04
CA GLY A 58 -15.26 22.93 -0.84
C GLY A 58 -15.24 22.45 -2.29
N ILE A 59 -14.47 21.40 -2.62
CA ILE A 59 -14.51 20.74 -3.97
C ILE A 59 -15.88 20.09 -4.16
N TYR A 60 -16.40 19.45 -3.11
CA TYR A 60 -17.77 18.95 -3.11
C TYR A 60 -18.59 19.68 -2.05
N GLN A 61 -19.86 19.93 -2.39
CA GLN A 61 -20.83 20.41 -1.42
C GLN A 61 -21.44 19.21 -0.70
N ALA A 62 -21.55 19.27 0.63
CA ALA A 62 -22.29 18.26 1.41
C ALA A 62 -23.77 18.34 1.08
N ASP A 63 -24.44 17.19 1.04
CA ASP A 63 -25.89 17.11 0.84
C ASP A 63 -26.64 17.34 2.17
N ALA A 64 -25.98 17.04 3.31
CA ALA A 64 -26.43 17.34 4.67
C ALA A 64 -25.23 17.38 5.64
N GLY A 65 -25.46 17.89 6.84
CA GLY A 65 -24.42 18.08 7.87
C GLY A 65 -23.89 19.50 7.87
N SER A 66 -22.86 19.73 8.72
CA SER A 66 -22.29 21.07 8.89
C SER A 66 -20.77 21.01 9.07
N VAL A 67 -20.10 22.07 8.64
CA VAL A 67 -18.68 22.32 8.89
C VAL A 67 -18.56 23.56 9.77
N SER A 68 -17.88 23.42 10.90
CA SER A 68 -17.53 24.52 11.80
C SER A 68 -16.03 24.75 11.78
N TYR A 69 -15.61 25.98 11.61
CA TYR A 69 -14.20 26.38 11.65
C TYR A 69 -14.05 27.56 12.62
N ARG A 70 -13.15 27.41 13.61
CA ARG A 70 -12.95 28.37 14.71
C ARG A 70 -14.27 28.70 15.43
N GLY A 71 -15.14 27.70 15.61
CA GLY A 71 -16.44 27.85 16.28
C GLY A 71 -17.54 28.50 15.45
N GLN A 72 -17.29 28.80 14.18
CA GLN A 72 -18.29 29.40 13.28
C GLN A 72 -18.65 28.40 12.16
N LEU A 73 -19.93 28.32 11.82
CA LEU A 73 -20.38 27.56 10.68
C LEU A 73 -19.84 28.19 9.41
N VAL A 74 -19.19 27.38 8.57
CA VAL A 74 -18.58 27.81 7.31
C VAL A 74 -19.08 26.99 6.14
N HIS A 75 -19.04 27.61 4.99
CA HIS A 75 -19.39 26.98 3.73
C HIS A 75 -18.36 27.39 2.68
N PHE A 76 -17.36 26.53 2.45
CA PHE A 76 -16.32 26.82 1.47
C PHE A 76 -16.84 26.66 0.05
N LYS A 77 -16.65 27.70 -0.78
CA LYS A 77 -17.07 27.71 -2.18
C LYS A 77 -16.10 26.96 -3.10
N GLY A 78 -14.93 26.63 -2.60
CA GLY A 78 -13.88 25.91 -3.34
C GLY A 78 -12.55 25.92 -2.60
N PRO A 79 -11.53 25.23 -3.16
CA PRO A 79 -10.21 25.07 -2.51
C PRO A 79 -9.52 26.39 -2.18
N ARG A 80 -9.68 27.42 -3.02
CA ARG A 80 -9.08 28.73 -2.78
C ARG A 80 -9.70 29.42 -1.57
N ASP A 81 -11.02 29.30 -1.41
CA ASP A 81 -11.72 29.88 -0.27
C ASP A 81 -11.30 29.23 1.06
N SER A 82 -11.15 27.90 1.10
CA SER A 82 -10.63 27.18 2.27
C SER A 82 -9.17 27.54 2.57
N GLN A 83 -8.34 27.68 1.52
CA GLN A 83 -6.94 28.11 1.67
C GLN A 83 -6.82 29.54 2.20
N ASP A 84 -7.59 30.49 1.68
CA ASP A 84 -7.60 31.89 2.13
C ASP A 84 -8.06 32.02 3.60
N GLN A 85 -8.84 31.03 4.09
CA GLN A 85 -9.23 30.96 5.51
C GLN A 85 -8.23 30.19 6.39
N GLY A 86 -7.16 29.66 5.83
CA GLY A 86 -6.06 29.01 6.56
C GLY A 86 -6.19 27.51 6.69
N ILE A 87 -6.82 26.82 5.73
CA ILE A 87 -6.84 25.37 5.60
C ILE A 87 -6.04 24.97 4.37
N SER A 88 -4.94 24.24 4.54
CA SER A 88 -4.11 23.74 3.44
C SER A 88 -4.21 22.22 3.32
N ILE A 89 -4.04 21.68 2.11
CA ILE A 89 -4.06 20.25 1.85
C ILE A 89 -2.86 19.86 0.99
N ILE A 90 -2.22 18.75 1.37
CA ILE A 90 -1.26 17.99 0.59
C ILE A 90 -2.03 16.81 0.02
N HIS A 91 -2.12 16.73 -1.30
CA HIS A 91 -2.84 15.66 -1.99
C HIS A 91 -1.95 14.44 -2.19
N GLN A 92 -2.56 13.27 -2.30
CA GLN A 92 -1.89 12.01 -2.63
C GLN A 92 -1.21 12.07 -4.02
N GLU A 93 -1.84 12.74 -5.00
CA GLU A 93 -1.24 12.98 -6.31
C GLU A 93 -0.52 14.34 -6.32
N LEU A 94 0.69 14.38 -6.91
CA LEU A 94 1.47 15.61 -7.02
C LEU A 94 0.77 16.63 -7.93
N ASN A 95 0.43 17.78 -7.38
CA ASN A 95 -0.15 18.91 -8.11
C ASN A 95 0.93 19.95 -8.44
N LEU A 96 1.99 19.51 -9.11
CA LEU A 96 3.16 20.31 -9.46
C LEU A 96 3.37 20.36 -10.97
N LEU A 97 4.00 21.43 -11.45
CA LEU A 97 4.32 21.63 -12.86
C LEU A 97 5.81 21.30 -13.11
N PRO A 98 6.14 20.18 -13.77
CA PRO A 98 7.52 19.73 -13.96
C PRO A 98 8.41 20.73 -14.73
N GLU A 99 7.80 21.54 -15.58
CA GLU A 99 8.50 22.51 -16.41
C GLU A 99 8.94 23.78 -15.65
N LEU A 100 8.38 24.04 -14.48
CA LEU A 100 8.68 25.20 -13.66
C LEU A 100 9.77 24.89 -12.62
N SER A 101 10.39 25.97 -12.10
CA SER A 101 11.32 25.85 -10.98
C SER A 101 10.59 25.49 -9.68
N ILE A 102 11.33 25.01 -8.68
CA ILE A 102 10.82 24.74 -7.35
C ILE A 102 10.12 25.98 -6.76
N ALA A 103 10.79 27.12 -6.78
CA ALA A 103 10.23 28.37 -6.25
C ALA A 103 8.94 28.79 -6.95
N ALA A 104 8.87 28.65 -8.27
CA ALA A 104 7.68 28.95 -9.04
C ALA A 104 6.52 28.00 -8.69
N ASN A 105 6.78 26.72 -8.45
CA ASN A 105 5.77 25.75 -8.00
C ASN A 105 5.24 26.07 -6.60
N ILE A 106 6.12 26.41 -5.64
CA ILE A 106 5.73 26.71 -4.25
C ILE A 106 4.79 27.93 -4.19
N PHE A 107 5.07 28.97 -4.97
CA PHE A 107 4.34 30.24 -4.89
C PHE A 107 3.43 30.50 -6.10
N LEU A 108 3.11 29.51 -6.90
CA LEU A 108 2.28 29.63 -8.09
C LEU A 108 0.96 30.37 -7.81
N GLY A 109 0.73 31.49 -8.51
CA GLY A 109 -0.44 32.34 -8.35
C GLY A 109 -0.45 33.21 -7.08
N ARG A 110 0.65 33.18 -6.29
CA ARG A 110 0.87 33.94 -5.05
C ARG A 110 2.26 34.54 -4.98
N GLU A 111 2.87 34.76 -6.13
CA GLU A 111 4.24 35.27 -6.24
C GLU A 111 4.34 36.63 -5.50
N PRO A 112 5.37 36.82 -4.68
CA PRO A 112 5.63 38.15 -4.05
C PRO A 112 5.83 39.21 -5.13
N ARG A 113 5.25 40.40 -4.91
CA ARG A 113 5.30 41.49 -5.90
C ARG A 113 6.06 42.66 -5.38
N THR A 114 6.81 43.32 -6.27
CA THR A 114 7.44 44.60 -6.04
C THR A 114 6.40 45.72 -5.95
N ARG A 115 6.81 46.94 -5.53
CA ARG A 115 5.95 48.14 -5.51
C ARG A 115 5.32 48.48 -6.87
N PHE A 116 5.92 48.03 -7.95
CA PHE A 116 5.45 48.28 -9.32
C PHE A 116 4.60 47.14 -9.89
N GLY A 117 4.23 46.12 -9.05
CA GLY A 117 3.38 45.00 -9.45
C GLY A 117 4.09 43.84 -10.15
N ASN A 118 5.39 43.94 -10.44
CA ASN A 118 6.20 42.88 -11.01
C ASN A 118 6.50 41.81 -9.95
N ILE A 119 6.77 40.57 -10.39
CA ILE A 119 7.21 39.50 -9.49
C ILE A 119 8.56 39.86 -8.86
N ASP A 120 8.65 39.77 -7.53
CA ASP A 120 9.89 39.94 -6.78
C ASP A 120 10.63 38.57 -6.73
N HIS A 121 11.44 38.33 -7.73
CA HIS A 121 12.22 37.09 -7.84
C HIS A 121 13.23 36.89 -6.71
N LYS A 122 13.73 37.96 -6.10
CA LYS A 122 14.65 37.85 -4.96
C LYS A 122 13.91 37.33 -3.74
N GLN A 123 12.79 37.95 -3.38
CA GLN A 123 11.94 37.52 -2.24
C GLN A 123 11.37 36.12 -2.47
N LEU A 124 11.02 35.79 -3.73
CA LEU A 124 10.55 34.46 -4.12
C LEU A 124 11.60 33.38 -3.79
N ARG A 125 12.85 33.57 -4.21
CA ARG A 125 13.96 32.64 -3.95
C ARG A 125 14.28 32.53 -2.48
N GLU A 126 14.35 33.63 -1.74
CA GLU A 126 14.65 33.66 -0.31
C GLU A 126 13.61 32.88 0.50
N ARG A 127 12.32 33.09 0.23
CA ARG A 127 11.22 32.36 0.89
C ARG A 127 11.23 30.87 0.53
N ALA A 128 11.43 30.53 -0.75
CA ALA A 128 11.53 29.14 -1.18
C ALA A 128 12.73 28.45 -0.52
N SER A 129 13.91 29.07 -0.50
CA SER A 129 15.11 28.52 0.14
C SER A 129 14.90 28.23 1.62
N THR A 130 14.18 29.10 2.34
CA THR A 130 13.85 28.89 3.77
C THR A 130 12.99 27.65 3.96
N LEU A 131 11.96 27.45 3.12
CA LEU A 131 11.09 26.28 3.19
C LEU A 131 11.84 24.98 2.82
N LEU A 132 12.66 25.02 1.77
CA LEU A 132 13.46 23.88 1.34
C LEU A 132 14.48 23.46 2.41
N ALA A 133 15.17 24.42 3.04
CA ALA A 133 16.10 24.17 4.12
C ALA A 133 15.41 23.50 5.33
N ARG A 134 14.20 23.96 5.68
CA ARG A 134 13.39 23.38 6.78
C ARG A 134 13.04 21.91 6.51
N LEU A 135 12.81 21.55 5.25
CA LEU A 135 12.50 20.19 4.81
C LEU A 135 13.73 19.36 4.45
N GLY A 136 14.94 19.89 4.60
CA GLY A 136 16.17 19.17 4.27
C GLY A 136 16.38 18.93 2.76
N VAL A 137 15.65 19.63 1.90
CA VAL A 137 15.80 19.54 0.44
C VAL A 137 17.09 20.22 0.02
N LYS A 138 17.98 19.50 -0.64
CA LYS A 138 19.32 19.98 -1.04
C LYS A 138 19.35 20.82 -2.30
N HIS A 139 18.29 20.80 -3.09
CA HIS A 139 18.19 21.52 -4.35
C HIS A 139 17.90 23.01 -4.13
N GLY A 140 18.44 23.83 -5.03
CA GLY A 140 18.19 25.26 -5.01
C GLY A 140 16.80 25.64 -5.56
N PRO A 141 16.28 26.85 -5.20
CA PRO A 141 14.94 27.29 -5.58
C PRO A 141 14.72 27.44 -7.10
N ASP A 142 15.79 27.60 -7.88
CA ASP A 142 15.74 27.73 -9.33
C ASP A 142 15.84 26.39 -10.07
N THR A 143 16.05 25.26 -9.36
CA THR A 143 16.09 23.93 -9.96
C THR A 143 14.74 23.60 -10.60
N ARG A 144 14.77 23.04 -11.82
CA ARG A 144 13.57 22.60 -12.52
C ARG A 144 12.97 21.40 -11.78
N LEU A 145 11.67 21.43 -11.55
CA LEU A 145 11.02 20.39 -10.75
C LEU A 145 11.11 18.99 -11.38
N GLY A 146 11.02 18.91 -12.71
CA GLY A 146 11.08 17.63 -13.44
C GLY A 146 12.43 16.91 -13.34
N ASP A 147 13.48 17.57 -12.84
CA ASP A 147 14.80 16.98 -12.65
C ASP A 147 14.96 16.30 -11.28
N LEU A 148 13.95 16.42 -10.40
CA LEU A 148 13.93 15.83 -9.07
C LEU A 148 13.34 14.42 -9.07
N SER A 149 13.77 13.59 -8.14
CA SER A 149 13.11 12.32 -7.82
C SER A 149 11.67 12.55 -7.33
N ILE A 150 10.84 11.52 -7.40
CA ILE A 150 9.43 11.60 -6.95
C ILE A 150 9.36 11.97 -5.45
N GLY A 151 10.25 11.42 -4.61
CA GLY A 151 10.32 11.78 -3.19
C GLY A 151 10.65 13.25 -2.97
N GLU A 152 11.64 13.78 -3.70
CA GLU A 152 11.99 15.21 -3.62
C GLU A 152 10.87 16.11 -4.14
N GLN A 153 10.14 15.69 -5.19
CA GLN A 153 8.94 16.40 -5.65
C GLN A 153 7.85 16.42 -4.57
N GLN A 154 7.67 15.31 -3.85
CA GLN A 154 6.75 15.24 -2.70
C GLN A 154 7.15 16.25 -1.61
N MET A 155 8.44 16.37 -1.31
CA MET A 155 8.94 17.36 -0.35
C MET A 155 8.68 18.80 -0.82
N VAL A 156 8.71 19.07 -2.13
CA VAL A 156 8.33 20.39 -2.69
C VAL A 156 6.82 20.65 -2.57
N GLU A 157 5.95 19.63 -2.76
CA GLU A 157 4.51 19.77 -2.53
C GLU A 157 4.21 20.07 -1.05
N ILE A 158 4.95 19.45 -0.13
CA ILE A 158 4.88 19.76 1.30
C ILE A 158 5.33 21.22 1.56
N ALA A 159 6.45 21.66 0.96
CA ALA A 159 6.92 23.05 1.04
C ALA A 159 5.86 24.05 0.57
N LYS A 160 5.18 23.74 -0.54
CA LYS A 160 4.08 24.54 -1.08
C LYS A 160 2.93 24.62 -0.09
N ALA A 161 2.50 23.51 0.53
CA ALA A 161 1.45 23.53 1.55
C ALA A 161 1.84 24.35 2.79
N LEU A 162 3.09 24.26 3.24
CA LEU A 162 3.62 25.03 4.37
C LEU A 162 3.70 26.55 4.07
N SER A 163 3.81 26.94 2.79
CA SER A 163 3.87 28.35 2.40
C SER A 163 2.58 29.14 2.60
N PHE A 164 1.48 28.48 3.04
CA PHE A 164 0.17 29.10 3.26
C PHE A 164 -0.06 29.61 4.69
N ASP A 165 0.87 29.42 5.63
CA ASP A 165 0.70 29.77 7.05
C ASP A 165 -0.65 29.25 7.62
N ALA A 166 -1.00 28.02 7.26
CA ALA A 166 -2.28 27.42 7.57
C ALA A 166 -2.44 27.10 9.07
N SER A 167 -3.64 27.31 9.61
CA SER A 167 -3.99 26.87 10.96
C SER A 167 -4.42 25.40 11.02
N VAL A 168 -4.83 24.83 9.87
CA VAL A 168 -5.15 23.42 9.68
C VAL A 168 -4.46 22.92 8.42
N ILE A 169 -3.70 21.82 8.54
CA ILE A 169 -3.04 21.17 7.41
C ILE A 169 -3.54 19.73 7.30
N ILE A 170 -4.01 19.39 6.12
CA ILE A 170 -4.43 18.03 5.77
C ILE A 170 -3.30 17.38 4.97
N MET A 171 -2.84 16.21 5.38
CA MET A 171 -1.79 15.45 4.72
C MET A 171 -2.37 14.10 4.29
N ASP A 172 -2.62 13.94 2.99
CA ASP A 172 -3.18 12.71 2.41
C ASP A 172 -2.05 11.83 1.86
N GLU A 173 -1.70 10.78 2.61
CA GLU A 173 -0.62 9.82 2.34
C GLU A 173 0.73 10.48 1.99
N PRO A 174 1.24 11.40 2.83
CA PRO A 174 2.38 12.24 2.45
C PRO A 174 3.70 11.48 2.34
N THR A 175 3.79 10.26 2.88
CA THR A 175 5.02 9.44 2.97
C THR A 175 5.12 8.35 1.90
N ASP A 176 4.13 8.18 1.03
CA ASP A 176 4.09 7.07 0.07
C ASP A 176 5.29 7.02 -0.88
N ALA A 177 5.79 8.18 -1.27
CA ALA A 177 6.93 8.32 -2.19
C ALA A 177 8.25 8.64 -1.46
N LEU A 178 8.25 8.79 -0.12
CA LEU A 178 9.41 9.20 0.66
C LEU A 178 10.24 8.00 1.11
N THR A 179 11.55 8.21 1.19
CA THR A 179 12.49 7.34 1.90
C THR A 179 12.30 7.47 3.42
N ASP A 180 12.84 6.53 4.20
CA ASP A 180 12.77 6.60 5.67
C ASP A 180 13.40 7.88 6.21
N THR A 181 14.51 8.34 5.62
CA THR A 181 15.18 9.60 6.02
C THR A 181 14.29 10.83 5.75
N GLU A 182 13.64 10.89 4.60
CA GLU A 182 12.72 11.99 4.25
C GLU A 182 11.45 11.96 5.12
N THR A 183 10.96 10.76 5.45
CA THR A 183 9.84 10.55 6.37
C THR A 183 10.15 11.10 7.77
N GLU A 184 11.32 10.77 8.33
CA GLU A 184 11.73 11.32 9.62
C GLU A 184 11.89 12.86 9.58
N GLN A 185 12.40 13.42 8.48
CA GLN A 185 12.47 14.86 8.30
C GLN A 185 11.07 15.50 8.27
N LEU A 186 10.11 14.88 7.59
CA LEU A 186 8.72 15.33 7.61
C LEU A 186 8.14 15.27 9.04
N PHE A 187 8.43 14.24 9.81
CA PHE A 187 7.96 14.13 11.20
C PHE A 187 8.52 15.21 12.11
N VAL A 188 9.78 15.63 11.89
CA VAL A 188 10.34 16.80 12.59
C VAL A 188 9.49 18.05 12.30
N VAL A 189 9.17 18.28 11.03
CA VAL A 189 8.35 19.45 10.63
C VAL A 189 6.92 19.37 11.18
N ILE A 190 6.31 18.18 11.20
CA ILE A 190 4.99 17.97 11.81
C ILE A 190 5.01 18.33 13.31
N ARG A 191 6.04 17.90 14.06
CA ARG A 191 6.20 18.25 15.48
C ARG A 191 6.37 19.77 15.71
N GLU A 192 7.10 20.45 14.82
CA GLU A 192 7.23 21.91 14.88
C GLU A 192 5.89 22.63 14.63
N LEU A 193 5.13 22.21 13.61
CA LEU A 193 3.82 22.78 13.30
C LEU A 193 2.84 22.58 14.47
N ARG A 194 2.86 21.39 15.05
CA ARG A 194 2.09 21.07 16.25
C ARG A 194 2.43 22.02 17.40
N GLN A 195 3.72 22.27 17.67
CA GLN A 195 4.15 23.23 18.72
C GLN A 195 3.71 24.68 18.42
N GLN A 196 3.58 25.03 17.14
CA GLN A 196 3.06 26.33 16.71
C GLN A 196 1.53 26.45 16.83
N GLY A 197 0.85 25.38 17.28
CA GLY A 197 -0.60 25.36 17.45
C GLY A 197 -1.39 24.99 16.18
N CYS A 198 -0.72 24.54 15.11
CA CYS A 198 -1.38 24.05 13.91
C CYS A 198 -2.11 22.74 14.20
N GLY A 199 -3.37 22.61 13.78
CA GLY A 199 -4.11 21.36 13.77
C GLY A 199 -3.77 20.56 12.51
N ILE A 200 -3.46 19.27 12.64
CA ILE A 200 -3.04 18.46 11.51
C ILE A 200 -3.99 17.27 11.36
N VAL A 201 -4.48 17.03 10.15
CA VAL A 201 -5.15 15.80 9.76
C VAL A 201 -4.15 14.95 8.98
N TYR A 202 -3.83 13.77 9.50
CA TYR A 202 -2.85 12.88 8.91
C TYR A 202 -3.55 11.61 8.42
N ILE A 203 -3.53 11.39 7.11
CA ILE A 203 -4.11 10.21 6.48
C ILE A 203 -2.95 9.31 6.05
N SER A 204 -2.89 8.11 6.59
CA SER A 204 -1.90 7.09 6.22
C SER A 204 -2.49 5.71 6.44
N HIS A 205 -2.04 4.75 5.64
CA HIS A 205 -2.33 3.33 5.82
C HIS A 205 -1.23 2.62 6.63
N ARG A 206 -0.14 3.34 7.00
CA ARG A 206 1.00 2.83 7.78
C ARG A 206 0.77 3.07 9.27
N LEU A 207 0.26 2.06 9.99
CA LEU A 207 -0.07 2.21 11.42
C LEU A 207 1.11 2.66 12.28
N LYS A 208 2.34 2.23 11.95
CA LYS A 208 3.56 2.68 12.66
C LYS A 208 3.70 4.21 12.69
N GLU A 209 3.37 4.88 11.60
CA GLU A 209 3.41 6.34 11.52
C GLU A 209 2.37 6.96 12.47
N ILE A 210 1.17 6.37 12.55
CA ILE A 210 0.09 6.84 13.43
C ILE A 210 0.54 6.80 14.89
N PHE A 211 1.13 5.70 15.34
CA PHE A 211 1.64 5.57 16.71
C PHE A 211 2.82 6.50 17.01
N GLN A 212 3.58 6.93 15.96
CA GLN A 212 4.78 7.75 16.14
C GLN A 212 4.46 9.26 16.25
N ILE A 213 3.42 9.74 15.53
CA ILE A 213 3.20 11.19 15.41
C ILE A 213 1.78 11.67 15.75
N CYS A 214 0.77 10.79 15.79
CA CYS A 214 -0.61 11.19 16.03
C CYS A 214 -0.99 11.17 17.50
N ASP A 215 -1.88 12.11 17.89
CA ASP A 215 -2.44 12.19 19.26
C ASP A 215 -3.74 11.43 19.38
N SER A 216 -4.55 11.44 18.32
CA SER A 216 -5.86 10.80 18.28
C SER A 216 -6.16 10.21 16.90
N VAL A 217 -7.11 9.31 16.86
CA VAL A 217 -7.54 8.60 15.64
C VAL A 217 -9.03 8.80 15.48
N THR A 218 -9.45 9.24 14.28
CA THR A 218 -10.83 9.14 13.80
C THR A 218 -10.91 8.04 12.76
N VAL A 219 -11.86 7.12 12.91
CA VAL A 219 -12.06 6.02 11.96
C VAL A 219 -13.36 6.22 11.17
N LEU A 220 -13.23 6.13 9.83
CA LEU A 220 -14.37 6.03 8.91
C LEU A 220 -14.47 4.60 8.38
N ARG A 221 -15.70 4.09 8.25
CA ARG A 221 -16.00 2.82 7.62
C ARG A 221 -17.32 2.90 6.88
N ASP A 222 -17.33 2.49 5.60
CA ASP A 222 -18.52 2.54 4.72
C ASP A 222 -19.20 3.92 4.69
N GLY A 223 -18.41 4.99 4.68
CA GLY A 223 -18.88 6.37 4.70
C GLY A 223 -19.34 6.90 6.05
N LYS A 224 -19.30 6.09 7.12
CA LYS A 224 -19.77 6.44 8.47
C LYS A 224 -18.62 6.74 9.42
N TRP A 225 -18.87 7.64 10.35
CA TRP A 225 -17.98 7.86 11.49
C TRP A 225 -18.16 6.72 12.51
N ILE A 226 -17.09 5.99 12.82
CA ILE A 226 -17.09 4.87 13.75
C ILE A 226 -16.72 5.32 15.14
N GLY A 227 -15.79 6.25 15.27
CA GLY A 227 -15.36 6.78 16.56
C GLY A 227 -14.10 7.62 16.46
N GLU A 228 -13.81 8.28 17.57
CA GLU A 228 -12.59 9.04 17.84
C GLU A 228 -12.01 8.58 19.17
N GLN A 229 -10.70 8.24 19.19
CA GLN A 229 -10.01 7.76 20.40
C GLN A 229 -8.58 8.30 20.43
N ALA A 230 -8.01 8.45 21.63
CA ALA A 230 -6.61 8.80 21.80
C ALA A 230 -5.71 7.63 21.37
N VAL A 231 -4.61 7.92 20.64
CA VAL A 231 -3.65 6.90 20.20
C VAL A 231 -3.06 6.13 21.39
N SER A 232 -2.87 6.79 22.53
CA SER A 232 -2.36 6.18 23.77
C SER A 232 -3.27 5.09 24.39
N GLU A 233 -4.53 5.02 23.95
CA GLU A 233 -5.54 4.05 24.40
C GLU A 233 -5.77 2.92 23.39
N LEU A 234 -5.03 2.95 22.26
CA LEU A 234 -5.20 2.04 21.15
C LEU A 234 -3.96 1.19 20.92
N ASP A 235 -4.16 -0.03 20.49
CA ASP A 235 -3.17 -0.88 19.85
C ASP A 235 -3.49 -1.07 18.33
N GLU A 236 -2.58 -1.69 17.60
CA GLU A 236 -2.79 -1.94 16.16
C GLU A 236 -4.05 -2.76 15.93
N ASP A 237 -4.31 -3.78 16.76
CA ASP A 237 -5.44 -4.70 16.64
C ASP A 237 -6.76 -3.95 16.78
N ARG A 238 -6.84 -3.04 17.74
CA ARG A 238 -8.04 -2.24 17.98
C ARG A 238 -8.30 -1.25 16.84
N ILE A 239 -7.27 -0.61 16.30
CA ILE A 239 -7.41 0.27 15.13
C ILE A 239 -7.95 -0.52 13.95
N ILE A 240 -7.38 -1.69 13.67
CA ILE A 240 -7.82 -2.56 12.57
C ILE A 240 -9.26 -3.04 12.81
N GLU A 241 -9.60 -3.43 14.04
CA GLU A 241 -10.99 -3.81 14.39
C GLU A 241 -11.98 -2.67 14.09
N MET A 242 -11.63 -1.43 14.44
CA MET A 242 -12.47 -0.25 14.14
C MET A 242 -12.61 -0.02 12.63
N MET A 243 -11.52 -0.16 11.86
CA MET A 243 -11.50 0.04 10.41
C MET A 243 -12.31 -1.02 9.67
N VAL A 244 -12.13 -2.29 10.04
CA VAL A 244 -12.70 -3.47 9.35
C VAL A 244 -14.02 -3.92 9.96
N GLY A 245 -14.25 -3.62 11.24
CA GLY A 245 -15.44 -4.05 12.00
C GLY A 245 -15.40 -5.46 12.54
N ARG A 246 -14.23 -6.13 12.53
CA ARG A 246 -14.03 -7.51 13.02
C ARG A 246 -12.65 -7.65 13.65
N ARG A 247 -12.48 -8.61 14.57
CA ARG A 247 -11.21 -8.88 15.24
C ARG A 247 -10.16 -9.45 14.29
N LEU A 248 -8.88 -9.19 14.56
CA LEU A 248 -7.74 -9.62 13.76
C LEU A 248 -7.59 -11.14 13.63
N GLU A 249 -7.98 -11.90 14.66
CA GLU A 249 -7.96 -13.37 14.64
C GLU A 249 -8.75 -13.98 13.48
N GLU A 250 -9.71 -13.21 12.91
CA GLU A 250 -10.43 -13.57 11.69
C GLU A 250 -9.74 -13.10 10.40
N GLN A 251 -8.65 -12.36 10.50
CA GLN A 251 -7.98 -11.76 9.31
C GLN A 251 -7.15 -12.79 8.55
N TYR A 252 -6.51 -13.72 9.28
CA TYR A 252 -5.71 -14.78 8.70
C TYR A 252 -6.38 -16.15 8.94
N PRO A 253 -7.37 -16.52 8.12
CA PRO A 253 -8.06 -17.80 8.29
C PRO A 253 -7.08 -18.94 7.99
N ARG A 254 -6.53 -19.56 9.03
CA ARG A 254 -5.57 -20.64 8.88
C ARG A 254 -6.27 -21.96 8.60
N LEU A 255 -5.98 -22.54 7.44
CA LEU A 255 -6.44 -23.87 7.09
C LEU A 255 -5.33 -24.90 7.37
N VAL A 256 -5.58 -25.84 8.28
CA VAL A 256 -4.70 -26.98 8.51
C VAL A 256 -5.12 -28.12 7.59
N ARG A 257 -4.18 -28.69 6.83
CA ARG A 257 -4.39 -29.82 5.92
C ARG A 257 -3.20 -30.78 6.01
N GLU A 258 -3.43 -32.06 5.78
CA GLU A 258 -2.35 -33.02 5.53
C GLU A 258 -1.65 -32.67 4.21
N LEU A 259 -0.32 -32.60 4.27
CA LEU A 259 0.51 -32.24 3.13
C LEU A 259 0.74 -33.44 2.25
N GLY A 260 0.63 -33.25 0.93
CA GLY A 260 0.89 -34.30 -0.07
C GLY A 260 2.40 -34.49 -0.34
N PRO A 261 2.75 -35.16 -1.46
CA PRO A 261 4.13 -35.35 -1.89
C PRO A 261 4.82 -34.00 -2.21
N VAL A 262 6.15 -34.05 -2.38
CA VAL A 262 6.94 -32.89 -2.82
C VAL A 262 6.56 -32.53 -4.26
N SER A 263 6.11 -31.32 -4.49
CA SER A 263 5.72 -30.77 -5.80
C SER A 263 6.83 -29.90 -6.43
N LEU A 264 7.63 -29.21 -5.60
CA LEU A 264 8.77 -28.42 -6.03
C LEU A 264 9.97 -28.74 -5.14
N GLN A 265 11.12 -29.01 -5.76
CA GLN A 265 12.39 -29.19 -5.08
C GLN A 265 13.42 -28.23 -5.68
N VAL A 266 14.06 -27.43 -4.84
CA VAL A 266 15.16 -26.54 -5.20
C VAL A 266 16.43 -27.06 -4.57
N LYS A 267 17.51 -27.20 -5.37
CA LYS A 267 18.79 -27.77 -4.91
C LYS A 267 19.95 -26.84 -5.28
N ASP A 268 20.63 -26.33 -4.29
CA ASP A 268 21.82 -25.47 -4.40
C ASP A 268 21.70 -24.37 -5.46
N LEU A 269 20.51 -23.75 -5.54
CA LEU A 269 20.19 -22.76 -6.54
C LEU A 269 20.97 -21.48 -6.28
N ALA A 270 21.72 -21.02 -7.28
CA ALA A 270 22.45 -19.77 -7.22
C ALA A 270 22.27 -18.97 -8.52
N GLY A 271 22.33 -17.63 -8.36
CA GLY A 271 22.19 -16.67 -9.44
C GLY A 271 22.25 -15.25 -8.89
N PRO A 272 21.89 -14.23 -9.68
CA PRO A 272 21.89 -12.84 -9.20
C PRO A 272 21.11 -12.69 -7.88
N GLY A 273 21.80 -12.23 -6.82
CA GLY A 273 21.20 -12.02 -5.50
C GLY A 273 20.93 -13.28 -4.66
N VAL A 274 21.25 -14.50 -5.15
CA VAL A 274 20.98 -15.78 -4.49
C VAL A 274 22.23 -16.65 -4.45
N ARG A 275 22.49 -17.31 -3.30
CA ARG A 275 23.76 -17.97 -2.99
C ARG A 275 23.56 -19.39 -2.43
N GLY A 276 23.24 -20.37 -3.30
CA GLY A 276 23.14 -21.79 -2.93
C GLY A 276 21.96 -22.08 -2.00
N VAL A 277 20.75 -21.81 -2.48
CA VAL A 277 19.50 -22.01 -1.74
C VAL A 277 18.93 -23.38 -2.06
N SER A 278 18.57 -24.13 -0.99
CA SER A 278 17.91 -25.45 -1.11
C SER A 278 16.68 -25.51 -0.22
N PHE A 279 15.54 -25.95 -0.79
CA PHE A 279 14.31 -26.20 -0.04
C PHE A 279 13.36 -27.12 -0.84
N SER A 280 12.31 -27.58 -0.17
CA SER A 280 11.21 -28.32 -0.82
C SER A 280 9.86 -27.68 -0.50
N LEU A 281 8.91 -27.81 -1.42
CA LEU A 281 7.51 -27.43 -1.24
C LEU A 281 6.62 -28.63 -1.50
N ARG A 282 5.65 -28.88 -0.62
CA ARG A 282 4.74 -30.01 -0.70
C ARG A 282 3.38 -29.60 -1.28
N GLN A 283 2.68 -30.55 -1.85
CA GLN A 283 1.33 -30.32 -2.34
C GLN A 283 0.39 -29.94 -1.20
N GLY A 284 -0.34 -28.84 -1.39
CA GLY A 284 -1.24 -28.26 -0.39
C GLY A 284 -0.53 -27.50 0.75
N GLU A 285 0.78 -27.22 0.60
CA GLU A 285 1.56 -26.41 1.52
C GLU A 285 1.54 -24.92 1.09
N ILE A 286 1.43 -24.01 2.08
CA ILE A 286 1.81 -22.62 1.93
C ILE A 286 3.18 -22.45 2.60
N LEU A 287 4.24 -22.30 1.80
CA LEU A 287 5.59 -22.02 2.26
C LEU A 287 5.83 -20.52 2.25
N GLY A 288 6.00 -19.93 3.43
CA GLY A 288 6.28 -18.52 3.60
C GLY A 288 7.76 -18.18 3.43
N PHE A 289 8.05 -17.09 2.76
CA PHE A 289 9.37 -16.48 2.71
C PHE A 289 9.35 -15.12 3.38
N SER A 290 10.18 -14.95 4.43
CA SER A 290 10.39 -13.71 5.15
C SER A 290 11.84 -13.23 5.01
N GLY A 291 12.13 -11.98 5.36
CA GLY A 291 13.47 -11.38 5.31
C GLY A 291 13.40 -9.88 5.05
N LEU A 292 14.49 -9.17 5.25
CA LEU A 292 14.58 -7.74 4.98
C LEU A 292 14.52 -7.44 3.47
N MET A 293 14.23 -6.19 3.12
CA MET A 293 14.32 -5.72 1.73
C MET A 293 15.75 -5.95 1.20
N GLY A 294 15.88 -6.50 -0.01
CA GLY A 294 17.17 -6.87 -0.60
C GLY A 294 17.77 -8.18 -0.07
N SER A 295 17.04 -8.98 0.70
CA SER A 295 17.53 -10.28 1.21
C SER A 295 17.64 -11.38 0.14
N GLY A 296 17.13 -11.16 -1.08
CA GLY A 296 17.19 -12.11 -2.18
C GLY A 296 15.89 -12.90 -2.42
N ARG A 297 14.79 -12.58 -1.73
CA ARG A 297 13.51 -13.30 -1.84
C ARG A 297 12.94 -13.27 -3.27
N THR A 298 12.70 -12.08 -3.80
CA THR A 298 12.17 -11.87 -5.17
C THR A 298 13.12 -12.43 -6.22
N GLU A 299 14.43 -12.25 -6.04
CA GLU A 299 15.47 -12.79 -6.92
C GLU A 299 15.38 -14.32 -6.98
N LEU A 300 15.21 -14.99 -5.84
CA LEU A 300 15.03 -16.45 -5.78
C LEU A 300 13.79 -16.90 -6.57
N MET A 301 12.66 -16.22 -6.41
CA MET A 301 11.43 -16.54 -7.14
C MET A 301 11.60 -16.34 -8.65
N LYS A 302 12.30 -15.29 -9.06
CA LYS A 302 12.64 -15.01 -10.47
C LYS A 302 13.54 -16.10 -11.08
N LEU A 303 14.49 -16.65 -10.31
CA LEU A 303 15.30 -17.79 -10.75
C LEU A 303 14.45 -19.05 -10.95
N ILE A 304 13.59 -19.38 -9.98
CA ILE A 304 12.72 -20.56 -10.04
C ILE A 304 11.76 -20.48 -11.24
N TYR A 305 11.25 -19.30 -11.53
CA TYR A 305 10.31 -19.07 -12.63
C TYR A 305 11.00 -18.95 -14.02
N GLY A 306 12.31 -18.69 -14.05
CA GLY A 306 13.07 -18.45 -15.29
C GLY A 306 13.06 -17.02 -15.78
N ALA A 307 12.69 -16.07 -14.94
CA ALA A 307 12.78 -14.62 -15.22
C ALA A 307 14.19 -14.07 -14.99
N SER A 308 15.08 -14.83 -14.33
CA SER A 308 16.50 -14.54 -14.14
C SER A 308 17.34 -15.77 -14.43
N PRO A 309 18.60 -15.59 -14.92
CA PRO A 309 19.46 -16.73 -15.30
C PRO A 309 20.00 -17.45 -14.06
N ILE A 310 19.92 -18.78 -14.03
CA ILE A 310 20.51 -19.66 -13.02
C ILE A 310 22.02 -19.78 -13.31
N SER A 311 22.86 -19.57 -12.29
CA SER A 311 24.30 -19.78 -12.36
C SER A 311 24.70 -21.23 -12.00
N SER A 312 24.04 -21.82 -10.99
CA SER A 312 24.22 -23.22 -10.59
C SER A 312 23.01 -23.74 -9.84
N GLY A 313 22.94 -25.06 -9.65
CA GLY A 313 21.83 -25.71 -8.98
C GLY A 313 20.75 -26.17 -9.93
N ALA A 314 19.65 -26.69 -9.37
CA ALA A 314 18.54 -27.23 -10.13
C ALA A 314 17.19 -26.97 -9.46
N VAL A 315 16.15 -26.87 -10.28
CA VAL A 315 14.75 -26.84 -9.87
C VAL A 315 14.09 -28.12 -10.38
N GLU A 316 13.32 -28.80 -9.55
CA GLU A 316 12.56 -30.00 -9.93
C GLU A 316 11.07 -29.76 -9.65
N VAL A 317 10.21 -30.03 -10.61
CA VAL A 317 8.75 -29.98 -10.48
C VAL A 317 8.20 -31.37 -10.68
N ASP A 318 7.50 -31.92 -9.70
CA ASP A 318 7.00 -33.30 -9.68
C ASP A 318 8.09 -34.34 -10.04
N GLY A 319 9.32 -34.16 -9.52
CA GLY A 319 10.47 -35.02 -9.76
C GLY A 319 11.12 -34.88 -11.16
N LYS A 320 10.68 -33.93 -11.98
CA LYS A 320 11.30 -33.62 -13.27
C LYS A 320 12.22 -32.41 -13.14
N VAL A 321 13.48 -32.57 -13.52
CA VAL A 321 14.45 -31.49 -13.51
C VAL A 321 14.06 -30.43 -14.54
N LEU A 322 14.01 -29.20 -14.10
CA LEU A 322 13.76 -28.00 -14.89
C LEU A 322 14.97 -27.07 -14.80
N VAL A 323 15.47 -26.63 -15.94
CA VAL A 323 16.43 -25.53 -16.01
C VAL A 323 15.74 -24.38 -16.76
N PRO A 324 14.95 -23.57 -16.07
CA PRO A 324 14.18 -22.53 -16.72
C PRO A 324 15.12 -21.43 -17.24
N ARG A 325 15.01 -21.11 -18.51
CA ARG A 325 15.77 -20.03 -19.18
C ARG A 325 14.89 -18.83 -19.48
N THR A 326 13.60 -19.05 -19.52
CA THR A 326 12.58 -18.04 -19.81
C THR A 326 11.35 -18.26 -18.92
N PRO A 327 10.53 -17.23 -18.67
CA PRO A 327 9.24 -17.39 -18.01
C PRO A 327 8.31 -18.42 -18.66
N ALA A 328 8.41 -18.62 -19.98
CA ALA A 328 7.64 -19.63 -20.70
C ALA A 328 7.99 -21.06 -20.26
N ASP A 329 9.26 -21.32 -19.91
CA ASP A 329 9.69 -22.62 -19.40
C ASP A 329 9.07 -22.91 -18.02
N GLY A 330 9.02 -21.88 -17.14
CA GLY A 330 8.36 -21.97 -15.84
C GLY A 330 6.86 -22.24 -15.97
N LEU A 331 6.18 -21.51 -16.86
CA LEU A 331 4.75 -21.74 -17.16
C LEU A 331 4.50 -23.13 -17.70
N ALA A 332 5.30 -23.59 -18.65
CA ALA A 332 5.18 -24.93 -19.23
C ALA A 332 5.42 -26.05 -18.19
N ALA A 333 6.25 -25.80 -17.17
CA ALA A 333 6.45 -26.70 -16.04
C ALA A 333 5.31 -26.67 -15.01
N GLY A 334 4.35 -25.77 -15.15
CA GLY A 334 3.21 -25.59 -14.24
C GLY A 334 3.52 -24.68 -13.06
N ILE A 335 4.45 -23.74 -13.20
CA ILE A 335 4.73 -22.69 -12.21
C ILE A 335 4.06 -21.39 -12.68
N ALA A 336 3.25 -20.75 -11.85
CA ALA A 336 2.80 -19.38 -12.06
C ALA A 336 3.48 -18.45 -11.05
N TYR A 337 3.94 -17.29 -11.51
CA TYR A 337 4.57 -16.26 -10.69
C TYR A 337 3.79 -14.96 -10.79
N ILE A 338 3.36 -14.46 -9.63
CA ILE A 338 2.69 -13.18 -9.48
C ILE A 338 3.69 -12.22 -8.85
N SER A 339 4.15 -11.26 -9.66
CA SER A 339 5.21 -10.32 -9.30
C SER A 339 4.73 -9.27 -8.28
N GLU A 340 5.65 -8.79 -7.44
CA GLU A 340 5.51 -7.62 -6.59
C GLU A 340 5.15 -6.36 -7.41
N ASP A 341 5.84 -6.14 -8.54
CA ASP A 341 5.55 -5.03 -9.44
C ASP A 341 4.38 -5.36 -10.39
N ARG A 342 3.20 -5.16 -9.88
CA ARG A 342 1.95 -5.38 -10.58
C ARG A 342 1.80 -4.53 -11.86
N LYS A 343 2.34 -3.29 -11.86
CA LYS A 343 2.17 -2.34 -12.96
C LYS A 343 3.26 -2.48 -14.04
N GLY A 344 4.49 -2.85 -13.66
CA GLY A 344 5.61 -3.04 -14.59
C GLY A 344 5.63 -4.45 -15.16
N ASP A 345 5.55 -5.48 -14.30
CA ASP A 345 5.72 -6.88 -14.68
C ASP A 345 4.39 -7.66 -14.71
N GLY A 346 3.43 -7.31 -13.86
CA GLY A 346 2.24 -8.13 -13.61
C GLY A 346 1.13 -7.95 -14.64
N LEU A 347 0.82 -6.73 -15.07
CA LEU A 347 -0.34 -6.37 -15.88
C LEU A 347 0.05 -5.45 -17.03
N VAL A 348 -0.65 -5.56 -18.15
CA VAL A 348 -0.55 -4.63 -19.28
C VAL A 348 -1.66 -3.60 -19.14
N LEU A 349 -1.32 -2.39 -18.67
CA LEU A 349 -2.29 -1.37 -18.25
C LEU A 349 -3.23 -0.88 -19.37
N GLU A 350 -2.79 -0.96 -20.61
CA GLU A 350 -3.57 -0.56 -21.79
C GLU A 350 -4.50 -1.66 -22.34
N LEU A 351 -4.42 -2.87 -21.78
CA LEU A 351 -5.32 -3.97 -22.12
C LEU A 351 -6.51 -4.04 -21.15
N SER A 352 -7.57 -4.70 -21.60
CA SER A 352 -8.78 -4.96 -20.82
C SER A 352 -8.53 -6.01 -19.71
N VAL A 353 -9.50 -6.15 -18.81
CA VAL A 353 -9.54 -7.22 -17.80
C VAL A 353 -9.44 -8.60 -18.47
N ARG A 354 -10.23 -8.83 -19.51
CA ARG A 354 -10.26 -10.10 -20.26
C ARG A 354 -8.89 -10.41 -20.88
N GLU A 355 -8.34 -9.48 -21.63
CA GLU A 355 -7.05 -9.67 -22.30
C GLU A 355 -5.90 -9.88 -21.32
N ASN A 356 -5.88 -9.15 -20.19
CA ASN A 356 -4.89 -9.41 -19.14
C ASN A 356 -5.02 -10.80 -18.54
N MET A 357 -6.24 -11.24 -18.21
CA MET A 357 -6.45 -12.55 -17.60
C MET A 357 -6.08 -13.69 -18.52
N SER A 358 -6.46 -13.63 -19.79
CA SER A 358 -6.25 -14.73 -20.74
C SER A 358 -4.82 -14.77 -21.34
N LEU A 359 -4.05 -13.68 -21.21
CA LEU A 359 -2.77 -13.48 -21.90
C LEU A 359 -1.79 -14.67 -21.75
N CYS A 360 -1.64 -15.21 -20.53
CA CYS A 360 -0.73 -16.32 -20.25
C CYS A 360 -1.32 -17.69 -20.56
N ALA A 361 -2.63 -17.77 -20.83
CA ALA A 361 -3.39 -18.98 -21.07
C ALA A 361 -4.05 -19.01 -22.47
N LEU A 362 -3.64 -18.14 -23.40
CA LEU A 362 -4.24 -18.05 -24.74
C LEU A 362 -4.25 -19.38 -25.49
N GLY A 363 -3.24 -20.22 -25.28
CA GLY A 363 -3.16 -21.56 -25.87
C GLY A 363 -4.35 -22.45 -25.52
N GLU A 364 -4.94 -22.30 -24.32
CA GLU A 364 -6.11 -23.05 -23.86
C GLU A 364 -7.40 -22.68 -24.63
N PHE A 365 -7.42 -21.51 -25.27
CA PHE A 365 -8.56 -20.97 -26.00
C PHE A 365 -8.40 -21.06 -27.52
N ILE A 366 -7.35 -21.74 -28.02
CA ILE A 366 -7.14 -21.92 -29.47
C ILE A 366 -7.96 -23.11 -29.96
N SER A 367 -8.88 -22.87 -30.90
CA SER A 367 -9.62 -23.89 -31.63
C SER A 367 -9.49 -23.64 -33.13
N HIS A 368 -9.03 -24.66 -33.89
CA HIS A 368 -8.81 -24.58 -35.35
C HIS A 368 -7.95 -23.39 -35.79
N GLY A 369 -6.91 -23.07 -35.01
CA GLY A 369 -5.97 -21.98 -35.31
C GLY A 369 -6.50 -20.55 -35.03
N LYS A 370 -7.65 -20.44 -34.36
CA LYS A 370 -8.25 -19.15 -33.96
C LYS A 370 -8.58 -19.17 -32.47
N ILE A 371 -8.59 -17.98 -31.87
CA ILE A 371 -9.02 -17.83 -30.48
C ILE A 371 -10.55 -18.01 -30.43
N ASP A 372 -11.01 -18.97 -29.61
CA ASP A 372 -12.41 -19.12 -29.25
C ASP A 372 -12.79 -18.04 -28.22
N GLY A 373 -13.21 -16.87 -28.70
CA GLY A 373 -13.59 -15.75 -27.86
C GLY A 373 -14.80 -16.01 -26.96
N LYS A 374 -15.61 -17.07 -27.24
CA LYS A 374 -16.72 -17.45 -26.38
C LYS A 374 -16.21 -18.24 -25.16
N ALA A 375 -15.33 -19.21 -25.41
CA ALA A 375 -14.69 -19.99 -24.35
C ALA A 375 -13.83 -19.07 -23.43
N GLU A 376 -13.05 -18.15 -24.01
CA GLU A 376 -12.26 -17.15 -23.31
C GLU A 376 -13.15 -16.28 -22.39
N ARG A 377 -14.21 -15.67 -22.94
CA ARG A 377 -15.14 -14.83 -22.16
C ARG A 377 -15.81 -15.59 -21.02
N GLN A 378 -16.16 -16.84 -21.24
CA GLN A 378 -16.77 -17.68 -20.21
C GLN A 378 -15.78 -17.93 -19.06
N ALA A 379 -14.55 -18.35 -19.37
CA ALA A 379 -13.52 -18.60 -18.39
C ALA A 379 -13.20 -17.34 -17.56
N VAL A 380 -13.05 -16.20 -18.22
CA VAL A 380 -12.83 -14.91 -17.54
C VAL A 380 -14.03 -14.53 -16.66
N SER A 381 -15.28 -14.75 -17.11
CA SER A 381 -16.50 -14.52 -16.29
C SER A 381 -16.47 -15.34 -15.01
N ASP A 382 -16.03 -16.59 -15.08
CA ASP A 382 -16.00 -17.50 -13.94
C ASP A 382 -14.98 -16.99 -12.90
N TYR A 383 -13.79 -16.54 -13.34
CA TYR A 383 -12.80 -15.95 -12.47
C TYR A 383 -13.19 -14.57 -11.91
N VAL A 384 -13.85 -13.72 -12.71
CA VAL A 384 -14.39 -12.43 -12.24
C VAL A 384 -15.36 -12.66 -11.09
N ARG A 385 -16.22 -13.67 -11.18
CA ARG A 385 -17.14 -14.06 -10.10
C ARG A 385 -16.43 -14.68 -8.92
N LEU A 386 -15.52 -15.64 -9.14
CA LEU A 386 -14.78 -16.33 -8.09
C LEU A 386 -13.99 -15.34 -7.22
N PHE A 387 -13.34 -14.35 -7.85
CA PHE A 387 -12.53 -13.34 -7.19
C PHE A 387 -13.32 -12.10 -6.73
N ASN A 388 -14.63 -12.08 -6.98
CA ASN A 388 -15.46 -10.89 -6.72
C ASN A 388 -14.79 -9.61 -7.26
N ILE A 389 -14.34 -9.64 -8.53
CA ILE A 389 -13.68 -8.49 -9.16
C ILE A 389 -14.74 -7.45 -9.51
N LYS A 390 -14.61 -6.26 -8.92
CA LYS A 390 -15.50 -5.14 -9.18
C LYS A 390 -15.12 -4.47 -10.50
N THR A 391 -15.78 -4.85 -11.58
CA THR A 391 -15.63 -4.26 -12.93
C THR A 391 -16.99 -4.15 -13.60
N PRO A 392 -17.28 -3.06 -14.34
CA PRO A 392 -18.53 -2.92 -15.07
C PRO A 392 -18.62 -3.89 -16.27
N SER A 393 -17.49 -4.27 -16.86
CA SER A 393 -17.40 -5.27 -17.93
C SER A 393 -16.01 -5.88 -18.00
N GLN A 394 -15.87 -7.02 -18.70
CA GLN A 394 -14.56 -7.65 -18.95
C GLN A 394 -13.71 -6.85 -19.94
N ASP A 395 -14.32 -5.99 -20.74
CA ASP A 395 -13.64 -5.15 -21.73
C ASP A 395 -13.18 -3.80 -21.13
N GLN A 396 -13.40 -3.59 -19.80
CA GLN A 396 -12.87 -2.44 -19.04
C GLN A 396 -11.35 -2.48 -19.02
N LEU A 397 -10.70 -1.32 -19.31
CA LEU A 397 -9.24 -1.20 -19.22
C LEU A 397 -8.78 -1.39 -17.75
N ILE A 398 -7.72 -2.19 -17.57
CA ILE A 398 -7.23 -2.55 -16.24
C ILE A 398 -6.77 -1.35 -15.41
N LYS A 399 -6.22 -0.31 -16.04
CA LYS A 399 -5.78 0.92 -15.37
C LYS A 399 -6.90 1.68 -14.65
N LEU A 400 -8.16 1.44 -14.99
CA LEU A 400 -9.33 2.08 -14.40
C LEU A 400 -9.87 1.33 -13.17
N LEU A 401 -9.29 0.17 -12.83
CA LEU A 401 -9.66 -0.60 -11.65
C LEU A 401 -8.85 -0.15 -10.42
N SER A 402 -9.46 -0.30 -9.23
CA SER A 402 -8.75 -0.11 -7.97
C SER A 402 -7.58 -1.09 -7.82
N GLY A 403 -6.58 -0.73 -6.99
CA GLY A 403 -5.40 -1.57 -6.76
C GLY A 403 -5.75 -2.99 -6.32
N GLY A 404 -6.71 -3.17 -5.42
CA GLY A 404 -7.16 -4.50 -5.00
C GLY A 404 -7.79 -5.33 -6.12
N ASN A 405 -8.58 -4.71 -7.02
CA ASN A 405 -9.14 -5.42 -8.18
C ASN A 405 -8.06 -5.73 -9.22
N GLN A 406 -7.09 -4.85 -9.45
CA GLN A 406 -5.92 -5.14 -10.29
C GLN A 406 -5.15 -6.34 -9.77
N GLN A 407 -4.93 -6.44 -8.44
CA GLN A 407 -4.24 -7.57 -7.82
C GLN A 407 -5.00 -8.89 -8.03
N LYS A 408 -6.31 -8.88 -7.85
CA LYS A 408 -7.16 -10.05 -8.13
C LYS A 408 -7.08 -10.48 -9.59
N VAL A 409 -7.02 -9.55 -10.55
CA VAL A 409 -6.80 -9.85 -11.97
C VAL A 409 -5.43 -10.46 -12.20
N ALA A 410 -4.37 -9.95 -11.57
CA ALA A 410 -3.03 -10.51 -11.69
C ALA A 410 -2.94 -11.96 -11.17
N ILE A 411 -3.57 -12.25 -10.03
CA ILE A 411 -3.66 -13.61 -9.50
C ILE A 411 -4.47 -14.50 -10.42
N ALA A 412 -5.63 -14.04 -10.92
CA ALA A 412 -6.49 -14.78 -11.83
C ALA A 412 -5.77 -15.11 -13.16
N LYS A 413 -4.96 -14.16 -13.69
CA LYS A 413 -4.10 -14.38 -14.87
C LYS A 413 -3.17 -15.59 -14.68
N GLY A 414 -2.52 -15.70 -13.52
CA GLY A 414 -1.66 -16.85 -13.21
C GLY A 414 -2.46 -18.14 -13.08
N LEU A 415 -3.62 -18.10 -12.44
CA LEU A 415 -4.44 -19.30 -12.19
C LEU A 415 -5.14 -19.85 -13.44
N LEU A 416 -5.42 -19.00 -14.44
CA LEU A 416 -5.95 -19.45 -15.72
C LEU A 416 -5.00 -20.42 -16.46
N THR A 417 -3.70 -20.42 -16.13
CA THR A 417 -2.74 -21.39 -16.65
C THR A 417 -2.80 -22.75 -15.93
N ARG A 418 -3.68 -22.92 -14.93
CA ARG A 418 -3.84 -24.12 -14.10
C ARG A 418 -2.52 -24.60 -13.49
N PRO A 419 -1.82 -23.75 -12.75
CA PRO A 419 -0.49 -24.08 -12.25
C PRO A 419 -0.54 -25.15 -11.15
N LYS A 420 0.55 -25.90 -10.99
CA LYS A 420 0.80 -26.81 -9.86
C LYS A 420 1.41 -26.07 -8.67
N VAL A 421 2.26 -25.09 -8.98
CA VAL A 421 2.95 -24.22 -8.02
C VAL A 421 2.58 -22.76 -8.31
N LEU A 422 2.04 -22.10 -7.31
CA LEU A 422 1.71 -20.67 -7.37
C LEU A 422 2.67 -19.89 -6.49
N ILE A 423 3.46 -19.01 -7.08
CA ILE A 423 4.35 -18.08 -6.37
C ILE A 423 3.65 -16.72 -6.29
N LEU A 424 3.43 -16.26 -5.08
CA LEU A 424 2.84 -14.96 -4.76
C LEU A 424 3.91 -14.08 -4.10
N ASP A 425 4.41 -13.10 -4.84
CA ASP A 425 5.43 -12.17 -4.36
C ASP A 425 4.76 -10.84 -3.97
N GLU A 426 4.74 -10.55 -2.66
CA GLU A 426 4.07 -9.40 -2.04
C GLU A 426 2.59 -9.24 -2.52
N PRO A 427 1.74 -10.28 -2.41
CA PRO A 427 0.42 -10.29 -3.05
C PRO A 427 -0.54 -9.24 -2.49
N THR A 428 -0.25 -8.66 -1.35
CA THR A 428 -1.13 -7.69 -0.67
C THR A 428 -0.53 -6.29 -0.60
N ARG A 429 0.63 -6.06 -1.22
CA ARG A 429 1.29 -4.76 -1.23
C ARG A 429 0.46 -3.71 -1.97
N GLY A 430 0.20 -2.58 -1.29
CA GLY A 430 -0.63 -1.49 -1.84
C GLY A 430 -2.09 -1.88 -2.06
N VAL A 431 -2.57 -2.84 -1.27
CA VAL A 431 -3.96 -3.31 -1.26
C VAL A 431 -4.58 -2.93 0.10
N ASP A 432 -5.83 -2.49 0.07
CA ASP A 432 -6.56 -2.16 1.30
C ASP A 432 -6.86 -3.40 2.16
N VAL A 433 -7.13 -3.18 3.46
CA VAL A 433 -7.30 -4.27 4.45
C VAL A 433 -8.44 -5.22 4.08
N GLY A 434 -9.55 -4.69 3.52
CA GLY A 434 -10.67 -5.51 3.09
C GLY A 434 -10.31 -6.41 1.92
N ALA A 435 -9.62 -5.87 0.91
CA ALA A 435 -9.15 -6.65 -0.23
C ALA A 435 -8.04 -7.64 0.14
N LYS A 436 -7.17 -7.33 1.13
CA LYS A 436 -6.21 -8.29 1.70
C LYS A 436 -6.92 -9.54 2.20
N LYS A 437 -7.97 -9.38 3.01
CA LYS A 437 -8.76 -10.50 3.54
C LYS A 437 -9.34 -11.40 2.43
N GLU A 438 -9.88 -10.79 1.38
CA GLU A 438 -10.42 -11.54 0.23
C GLU A 438 -9.30 -12.35 -0.46
N ILE A 439 -8.09 -11.77 -0.61
CA ILE A 439 -6.92 -12.47 -1.15
C ILE A 439 -6.53 -13.65 -0.26
N TYR A 440 -6.50 -13.49 1.07
CA TYR A 440 -6.17 -14.58 1.99
C TYR A 440 -7.20 -15.72 1.94
N GLN A 441 -8.48 -15.39 1.80
CA GLN A 441 -9.53 -16.40 1.63
C GLN A 441 -9.33 -17.20 0.34
N LEU A 442 -8.97 -16.54 -0.75
CA LEU A 442 -8.65 -17.19 -2.03
C LEU A 442 -7.42 -18.10 -1.92
N ILE A 443 -6.34 -17.62 -1.29
CA ILE A 443 -5.13 -18.43 -1.05
C ILE A 443 -5.47 -19.70 -0.27
N ASN A 444 -6.29 -19.59 0.79
CA ASN A 444 -6.74 -20.76 1.54
C ASN A 444 -7.65 -21.70 0.73
N GLN A 445 -8.49 -21.16 -0.15
CA GLN A 445 -9.29 -21.99 -1.05
C GLN A 445 -8.37 -22.79 -1.98
N PHE A 446 -7.35 -22.21 -2.58
CA PHE A 446 -6.41 -22.91 -3.46
C PHE A 446 -5.60 -23.95 -2.69
N LYS A 447 -5.17 -23.64 -1.46
CA LYS A 447 -4.58 -24.62 -0.56
C LYS A 447 -5.52 -25.80 -0.33
N LYS A 448 -6.81 -25.54 -0.07
CA LYS A 448 -7.83 -26.58 0.11
C LYS A 448 -8.00 -27.47 -1.12
N GLU A 449 -7.84 -26.91 -2.30
CA GLU A 449 -7.86 -27.64 -3.60
C GLU A 449 -6.57 -28.41 -3.86
N GLY A 450 -5.54 -28.26 -3.03
CA GLY A 450 -4.27 -29.01 -3.11
C GLY A 450 -3.16 -28.29 -3.86
N MET A 451 -3.32 -27.03 -4.17
CA MET A 451 -2.27 -26.21 -4.81
C MET A 451 -1.09 -26.00 -3.86
N SER A 452 0.11 -26.06 -4.40
CA SER A 452 1.36 -25.73 -3.70
C SER A 452 1.64 -24.25 -3.84
N ILE A 453 1.80 -23.52 -2.73
CA ILE A 453 1.88 -22.06 -2.74
C ILE A 453 3.17 -21.59 -2.07
N ILE A 454 3.92 -20.72 -2.73
CA ILE A 454 4.98 -19.94 -2.11
C ILE A 454 4.41 -18.54 -1.87
N LEU A 455 4.48 -18.09 -0.62
CA LEU A 455 4.06 -16.75 -0.20
C LEU A 455 5.29 -15.96 0.24
N VAL A 456 5.67 -14.97 -0.55
CA VAL A 456 6.73 -14.02 -0.20
C VAL A 456 6.08 -12.76 0.34
N SER A 457 6.44 -12.34 1.55
CA SER A 457 5.94 -11.09 2.11
C SER A 457 6.96 -10.42 3.04
N SER A 458 6.98 -9.10 2.99
CA SER A 458 7.69 -8.22 3.93
C SER A 458 6.89 -8.03 5.22
N GLU A 459 5.59 -8.30 5.22
CA GLU A 459 4.71 -8.21 6.38
C GLU A 459 4.80 -9.50 7.20
N MET A 460 5.55 -9.48 8.32
CA MET A 460 5.70 -10.66 9.18
C MET A 460 4.36 -11.24 9.68
N PRO A 461 3.35 -10.44 10.05
CA PRO A 461 2.04 -10.97 10.45
C PRO A 461 1.36 -11.78 9.32
N GLU A 462 1.51 -11.36 8.04
CA GLU A 462 0.99 -12.09 6.89
C GLU A 462 1.65 -13.47 6.76
N VAL A 463 3.00 -13.50 6.81
CA VAL A 463 3.75 -14.75 6.71
C VAL A 463 3.41 -15.69 7.87
N LEU A 464 3.36 -15.17 9.11
CA LEU A 464 2.99 -15.94 10.32
C LEU A 464 1.55 -16.45 10.27
N GLY A 465 0.61 -15.64 9.77
CA GLY A 465 -0.81 -15.99 9.75
C GLY A 465 -1.18 -17.00 8.66
N MET A 466 -0.52 -16.93 7.50
CA MET A 466 -0.93 -17.68 6.30
C MET A 466 -0.10 -18.95 6.04
N SER A 467 1.16 -19.00 6.49
CA SER A 467 2.10 -20.07 6.10
C SER A 467 2.00 -21.30 7.02
N ASP A 468 2.33 -22.46 6.49
CA ASP A 468 2.51 -23.69 7.29
C ASP A 468 3.94 -23.80 7.83
N ARG A 469 4.91 -23.33 7.04
CA ARG A 469 6.33 -23.30 7.33
C ARG A 469 6.92 -22.02 6.75
N ILE A 470 7.95 -21.46 7.41
CA ILE A 470 8.54 -20.18 7.05
C ILE A 470 10.05 -20.34 6.86
N LEU A 471 10.54 -19.89 5.72
CA LEU A 471 11.95 -19.73 5.44
C LEU A 471 12.31 -18.25 5.55
N VAL A 472 13.38 -17.95 6.29
CA VAL A 472 13.88 -16.58 6.42
C VAL A 472 15.12 -16.42 5.56
N MET A 473 15.13 -15.37 4.72
CA MET A 473 16.27 -15.06 3.87
C MET A 473 17.08 -13.91 4.42
N HIS A 474 18.40 -14.07 4.33
CA HIS A 474 19.39 -13.04 4.65
C HIS A 474 20.53 -13.11 3.63
N GLU A 475 20.86 -11.98 3.00
CA GLU A 475 21.97 -11.86 2.02
C GLU A 475 22.04 -12.98 0.97
N GLY A 476 20.89 -13.34 0.41
CA GLY A 476 20.79 -14.34 -0.65
C GLY A 476 20.86 -15.80 -0.19
N ARG A 477 20.78 -16.07 1.11
CA ARG A 477 20.77 -17.41 1.71
C ARG A 477 19.56 -17.62 2.62
N ILE A 478 19.19 -18.86 2.85
CA ILE A 478 18.25 -19.19 3.94
C ILE A 478 19.03 -19.12 5.24
N SER A 479 18.64 -18.23 6.15
CA SER A 479 19.24 -18.06 7.48
C SER A 479 18.57 -18.93 8.52
N ALA A 480 17.27 -19.22 8.38
CA ALA A 480 16.51 -20.08 9.29
C ALA A 480 15.27 -20.66 8.63
N GLU A 481 14.79 -21.76 9.18
CA GLU A 481 13.52 -22.40 8.86
C GLU A 481 12.72 -22.59 10.16
N PHE A 482 11.43 -22.20 10.14
CA PHE A 482 10.53 -22.32 11.28
C PHE A 482 9.24 -23.02 10.89
N ASN A 483 8.76 -23.91 11.75
CA ASN A 483 7.35 -24.25 11.78
C ASN A 483 6.57 -23.04 12.27
N THR A 484 5.46 -22.68 11.63
CA THR A 484 4.70 -21.48 12.02
C THR A 484 4.19 -21.54 13.47
N ARG A 485 3.99 -22.74 14.03
CA ARG A 485 3.59 -22.88 15.45
C ARG A 485 4.66 -22.42 16.44
N GLU A 486 5.92 -22.44 16.03
CA GLU A 486 7.09 -22.11 16.84
C GLU A 486 7.67 -20.72 16.51
N ALA A 487 7.18 -20.12 15.40
CA ALA A 487 7.61 -18.84 14.89
C ALA A 487 6.89 -17.69 15.59
N ASN A 488 7.62 -16.59 15.80
CA ASN A 488 7.08 -15.30 16.19
C ASN A 488 7.86 -14.18 15.48
N GLN A 489 7.40 -12.95 15.57
CA GLN A 489 8.02 -11.81 14.88
C GLN A 489 9.48 -11.60 15.32
N GLU A 490 9.80 -11.81 16.59
CA GLU A 490 11.17 -11.63 17.13
C GLU A 490 12.14 -12.65 16.54
N LYS A 491 11.74 -13.92 16.45
CA LYS A 491 12.54 -14.99 15.84
C LYS A 491 12.77 -14.74 14.36
N LEU A 492 11.73 -14.34 13.62
CA LEU A 492 11.85 -13.99 12.20
C LEU A 492 12.77 -12.79 11.99
N MET A 493 12.65 -11.74 12.82
CA MET A 493 13.52 -10.56 12.72
C MET A 493 14.96 -10.91 13.05
N ALA A 494 15.24 -11.68 14.11
CA ALA A 494 16.58 -12.11 14.45
C ALA A 494 17.26 -12.88 13.30
N ALA A 495 16.53 -13.81 12.68
CA ALA A 495 17.01 -14.54 11.52
C ALA A 495 17.20 -13.64 10.28
N ALA A 496 16.32 -12.65 10.06
CA ALA A 496 16.37 -11.71 8.94
C ALA A 496 17.59 -10.77 9.00
N VAL A 497 18.12 -10.48 10.20
CA VAL A 497 19.37 -9.71 10.40
C VAL A 497 20.62 -10.59 10.53
N GLY A 498 20.51 -11.88 10.23
CA GLY A 498 21.65 -12.81 10.24
C GLY A 498 22.13 -13.25 11.63
N LYS A 499 21.38 -12.98 12.70
CA LYS A 499 21.66 -13.54 14.02
C LYS A 499 21.25 -15.01 14.02
N GLN A 500 22.20 -15.92 14.28
CA GLN A 500 21.87 -17.32 14.51
C GLN A 500 21.01 -17.41 15.77
N TRP A 501 19.78 -17.89 15.62
CA TRP A 501 18.95 -18.27 16.76
C TRP A 501 19.51 -19.58 17.32
N GLN A 502 20.27 -19.48 18.39
CA GLN A 502 20.72 -20.66 19.12
C GLN A 502 19.50 -21.23 19.86
N ALA A 503 19.08 -22.41 19.48
CA ALA A 503 18.03 -23.21 20.17
C ALA A 503 18.44 -23.62 21.61
N GLU A 504 19.59 -23.17 22.10
CA GLU A 504 20.14 -23.53 23.40
C GLU A 504 19.67 -22.66 24.58
N GLN A 505 18.89 -21.60 24.33
CA GLN A 505 18.39 -20.75 25.44
C GLN A 505 17.05 -21.18 26.04
N GLU A 506 16.29 -22.06 25.41
CA GLU A 506 15.03 -22.63 25.98
C GLU A 506 15.25 -23.88 26.85
N ALA A 507 16.45 -24.45 26.87
CA ALA A 507 16.77 -25.61 27.74
C ALA A 507 17.37 -25.22 29.10
N ALA A 508 17.49 -23.91 29.40
CA ALA A 508 18.15 -23.37 30.59
C ALA A 508 17.26 -22.43 31.44
N GLN A 509 15.95 -22.53 31.32
CA GLN A 509 15.01 -21.90 32.26
C GLN A 509 14.01 -22.96 32.79
#